data_d87b6d4409de55139efd6c1502bfdd86
#
_entry.id   d87b6d4409de55139efd6c1502bfdd86
#
_cell.length_a   1.000
_cell.length_b   1.000
_cell.length_c   1.000
_cell.angle_alpha   90.00
_cell.angle_beta   90.00
_cell.angle_gamma   90.00
#
_symmetry.space_group_name_H-M   'P 1'
#
loop_
_entity.id
_entity.type
_entity.pdbx_description
1 polymer ?
#
loop_
_entity_poly.entity_id
_entity_poly.type
_entity_poly.pdbx_seq_one_letter_code
_entity_poly.pdbx_strand_id
1 'polypeptide(L)'
;MLNITAHGNLGKDPESKQVNDMQVASFSLAARTGKDETTWIDCTVWGKRAETVVNYLHKGDKITVAGNGKVRVYQKKDGTEGRSLDLRVSDFTLPPKKEDTADF
;
A
#
# COMPACT_ATOMS: atom_id res chain seq x y z
N MET A 1 -15.27 -1.93 12.88
CA MET A 1 -14.24 -2.57 12.06
C MET A 1 -14.47 -2.21 10.60
N LEU A 2 -13.47 -1.65 9.95
CA LEU A 2 -13.56 -1.29 8.52
C LEU A 2 -12.57 -2.15 7.74
N ASN A 3 -13.08 -3.10 6.99
CA ASN A 3 -12.25 -3.97 6.17
C ASN A 3 -12.22 -3.42 4.74
N ILE A 4 -11.02 -3.33 4.20
CA ILE A 4 -10.82 -2.82 2.85
C ILE A 4 -10.02 -3.83 2.06
N THR A 5 -10.47 -4.10 0.83
CA THR A 5 -9.70 -4.83 -0.16
C THR A 5 -9.52 -3.90 -1.35
N ALA A 6 -8.28 -3.69 -1.76
CA ALA A 6 -7.99 -2.77 -2.85
C ALA A 6 -6.95 -3.35 -3.78
N HIS A 7 -7.08 -3.01 -5.05
CA HIS A 7 -6.14 -3.42 -6.09
C HIS A 7 -5.62 -2.16 -6.78
N GLY A 8 -4.33 -2.10 -6.99
CA GLY A 8 -3.75 -0.94 -7.65
C GLY A 8 -2.25 -1.07 -7.84
N ASN A 9 -1.64 0.07 -8.14
CA ASN A 9 -0.20 0.15 -8.41
C ASN A 9 0.49 0.91 -7.29
N LEU A 10 1.72 0.47 -6.95
CA LEU A 10 2.54 1.25 -6.04
C LEU A 10 2.97 2.56 -6.72
N GLY A 11 2.79 3.67 -6.01
CA GLY A 11 3.17 4.98 -6.53
C GLY A 11 4.66 5.28 -6.43
N LYS A 12 5.36 4.57 -5.55
CA LYS A 12 6.80 4.65 -5.37
C LYS A 12 7.30 3.40 -4.66
N ASP A 13 8.62 3.24 -4.58
CA ASP A 13 9.19 2.10 -3.87
C ASP A 13 8.79 2.13 -2.39
N PRO A 14 8.53 0.95 -1.79
CA PRO A 14 8.21 0.88 -0.36
C PRO A 14 9.36 1.38 0.50
N GLU A 15 9.02 2.00 1.62
CA GLU A 15 9.98 2.47 2.62
C GLU A 15 9.89 1.58 3.85
N SER A 16 11.03 1.34 4.48
CA SER A 16 11.12 0.51 5.67
C SER A 16 11.62 1.34 6.84
N LYS A 17 11.07 1.07 8.02
CA LYS A 17 11.57 1.68 9.26
C LYS A 17 11.36 0.74 10.43
N GLN A 18 12.07 0.99 11.52
CA GLN A 18 11.93 0.25 12.76
C GLN A 18 11.04 1.04 13.72
N VAL A 19 10.06 0.36 14.31
CA VAL A 19 9.18 0.94 15.33
C VAL A 19 9.11 -0.05 16.47
N ASN A 20 9.69 0.31 17.62
CA ASN A 20 9.70 -0.55 18.82
C ASN A 20 10.19 -1.97 18.50
N ASP A 21 11.36 -2.08 17.88
CA ASP A 21 11.99 -3.36 17.51
C ASP A 21 11.23 -4.15 16.44
N MET A 22 10.19 -3.57 15.86
CA MET A 22 9.43 -4.22 14.80
C MET A 22 9.66 -3.49 13.48
N GLN A 23 9.86 -4.25 12.42
CA GLN A 23 10.02 -3.68 11.09
C GLN A 23 8.65 -3.32 10.51
N VAL A 24 8.56 -2.15 9.90
CA VAL A 24 7.35 -1.66 9.26
C VAL A 24 7.69 -1.20 7.85
N ALA A 25 6.95 -1.69 6.87
CA ALA A 25 7.06 -1.21 5.50
C ALA A 25 5.84 -0.35 5.19
N SER A 26 6.05 0.76 4.49
CA SER A 26 4.96 1.64 4.07
C SER A 26 5.07 1.93 2.58
N PHE A 27 3.92 2.03 1.94
CA PHE A 27 3.83 2.38 0.54
C PHE A 27 2.48 3.00 0.23
N SER A 28 2.43 3.74 -0.87
CA SER A 28 1.18 4.33 -1.35
C SER A 28 0.67 3.50 -2.51
N LEU A 29 -0.60 3.12 -2.45
CA LEU A 29 -1.25 2.34 -3.48
C LEU A 29 -2.23 3.23 -4.24
N ALA A 30 -2.10 3.28 -5.56
CA ALA A 30 -2.99 4.03 -6.42
C ALA A 30 -4.06 3.09 -6.93
N ALA A 31 -5.25 3.18 -6.38
CA ALA A 31 -6.38 2.35 -6.77
C ALA A 31 -7.29 3.13 -7.70
N ARG A 32 -7.58 2.56 -8.87
CA ARG A 32 -8.50 3.21 -9.80
C ARG A 32 -9.93 3.00 -9.32
N THR A 33 -10.60 4.09 -8.95
CA THR A 33 -11.93 4.03 -8.38
C THR A 33 -13.01 4.55 -9.31
N GLY A 34 -12.63 5.03 -10.47
CA GLY A 34 -13.56 5.49 -11.50
C GLY A 34 -12.82 5.79 -12.79
N LYS A 35 -13.58 6.16 -13.83
CA LYS A 35 -12.99 6.60 -15.09
C LYS A 35 -12.26 7.92 -14.80
N ASP A 36 -11.00 8.00 -15.00
CA ASP A 36 -10.18 9.19 -14.72
C ASP A 36 -10.13 9.56 -13.23
N GLU A 37 -10.36 8.58 -12.33
CA GLU A 37 -10.36 8.82 -10.89
C GLU A 37 -9.47 7.82 -10.18
N THR A 38 -8.60 8.32 -9.31
CA THR A 38 -7.68 7.48 -8.53
C THR A 38 -7.81 7.81 -7.06
N THR A 39 -7.94 6.77 -6.25
CA THR A 39 -7.90 6.92 -4.79
C THR A 39 -6.57 6.41 -4.30
N TRP A 40 -5.87 7.24 -3.52
CA TRP A 40 -4.59 6.87 -2.92
C TRP A 40 -4.80 6.31 -1.53
N ILE A 41 -4.15 5.18 -1.27
CA ILE A 41 -4.26 4.48 0.00
C ILE A 41 -2.87 4.35 0.59
N ASP A 42 -2.71 4.84 1.83
CA ASP A 42 -1.45 4.70 2.56
C ASP A 42 -1.45 3.36 3.29
N CYS A 43 -0.59 2.46 2.84
CA CYS A 43 -0.53 1.08 3.33
C CYS A 43 0.65 0.87 4.24
N THR A 44 0.44 0.12 5.33
CA THR A 44 1.52 -0.30 6.22
C THR A 44 1.47 -1.80 6.43
N VAL A 45 2.65 -2.42 6.44
CA VAL A 45 2.81 -3.87 6.69
C VAL A 45 3.80 -4.03 7.84
N TRP A 46 3.41 -4.79 8.85
CA TRP A 46 4.18 -4.94 10.08
C TRP A 46 4.83 -6.32 10.17
N GLY A 47 6.01 -6.38 10.76
CA GLY A 47 6.68 -7.63 11.08
C GLY A 47 7.45 -8.22 9.92
N LYS A 48 7.52 -9.54 9.87
CA LYS A 48 8.30 -10.24 8.85
C LYS A 48 7.86 -9.96 7.42
N ARG A 49 6.58 -9.74 7.22
CA ARG A 49 6.05 -9.42 5.91
C ARG A 49 6.54 -8.08 5.38
N ALA A 50 6.92 -7.17 6.29
CA ALA A 50 7.48 -5.89 5.88
C ALA A 50 8.77 -6.08 5.07
N GLU A 51 9.59 -7.03 5.45
CA GLU A 51 10.81 -7.36 4.71
C GLU A 51 10.48 -7.87 3.30
N THR A 52 9.47 -8.72 3.18
CA THR A 52 9.01 -9.20 1.87
C THR A 52 8.57 -8.04 0.98
N VAL A 53 7.82 -7.10 1.55
CA VAL A 53 7.36 -5.93 0.80
C VAL A 53 8.55 -5.13 0.26
N VAL A 54 9.51 -4.83 1.10
CA VAL A 54 10.68 -4.03 0.70
C VAL A 54 11.53 -4.75 -0.35
N ASN A 55 11.67 -6.07 -0.22
CA ASN A 55 12.52 -6.84 -1.13
C ASN A 55 11.87 -7.14 -2.47
N TYR A 56 10.56 -7.28 -2.53
CA TYR A 56 9.89 -7.78 -3.74
C TYR A 56 8.96 -6.79 -4.42
N LEU A 57 8.56 -5.72 -3.76
CA LEU A 57 7.66 -4.74 -4.36
C LEU A 57 8.41 -3.49 -4.78
N HIS A 58 8.05 -2.95 -5.94
CA HIS A 58 8.70 -1.77 -6.51
C HIS A 58 7.64 -0.83 -7.09
N LYS A 59 8.04 0.40 -7.29
CA LYS A 59 7.19 1.40 -7.95
C LYS A 59 6.59 0.82 -9.23
N GLY A 60 5.28 0.98 -9.39
CA GLY A 60 4.56 0.52 -10.58
C GLY A 60 4.01 -0.89 -10.49
N ASP A 61 4.43 -1.69 -9.50
CA ASP A 61 3.92 -3.05 -9.36
C ASP A 61 2.43 -3.03 -9.04
N LYS A 62 1.70 -3.98 -9.60
CA LYS A 62 0.27 -4.15 -9.35
C LYS A 62 0.08 -5.23 -8.30
N ILE A 63 -0.63 -4.88 -7.23
CA ILE A 63 -0.92 -5.83 -6.17
C ILE A 63 -2.33 -5.64 -5.65
N THR A 64 -2.81 -6.63 -4.92
CA THR A 64 -4.06 -6.55 -4.17
C THR A 64 -3.70 -6.57 -2.69
N VAL A 65 -4.32 -5.69 -1.92
CA VAL A 65 -4.11 -5.62 -0.48
C VAL A 65 -5.45 -5.73 0.24
N ALA A 66 -5.42 -6.29 1.44
CA ALA A 66 -6.60 -6.38 2.28
C ALA A 66 -6.20 -6.11 3.73
N GLY A 67 -7.07 -5.47 4.48
CA GLY A 67 -6.79 -5.19 5.87
C GLY A 67 -7.78 -4.23 6.49
N ASN A 68 -7.36 -3.63 7.58
CA ASN A 68 -8.17 -2.68 8.32
C ASN A 68 -7.91 -1.26 7.85
N GLY A 69 -8.99 -0.56 7.52
CA GLY A 69 -8.90 0.79 7.01
C GLY A 69 -9.33 1.83 8.04
N LYS A 70 -8.80 3.03 7.87
CA LYS A 70 -9.13 4.16 8.71
C LYS A 70 -8.96 5.44 7.91
N VAL A 71 -9.94 6.34 8.01
CA VAL A 71 -9.81 7.67 7.43
C VAL A 71 -9.12 8.56 8.45
N ARG A 72 -8.01 9.15 8.07
CA ARG A 72 -7.25 10.07 8.90
C ARG A 72 -7.46 11.48 8.40
N VAL A 73 -7.84 12.37 9.30
CA VAL A 73 -8.04 13.79 9.01
C VAL A 73 -6.81 14.55 9.47
N TYR A 74 -6.30 15.42 8.63
CA TYR A 74 -5.11 16.22 8.97
C TYR A 74 -5.25 17.63 8.40
N GLN A 75 -4.45 18.55 8.94
CA GLN A 75 -4.40 19.93 8.44
C GLN A 75 -3.30 20.08 7.41
N LYS A 76 -3.67 20.65 6.27
CA LYS A 76 -2.68 20.99 5.24
C LYS A 76 -1.98 22.30 5.61
N LYS A 77 -0.86 22.57 4.94
CA LYS A 77 -0.07 23.78 5.18
C LYS A 77 -0.86 25.07 4.96
N ASP A 78 -1.85 25.03 4.07
CA ASP A 78 -2.68 26.20 3.76
C ASP A 78 -3.86 26.37 4.74
N GLY A 79 -3.93 25.55 5.78
CA GLY A 79 -4.98 25.62 6.79
C GLY A 79 -6.24 24.83 6.47
N THR A 80 -6.33 24.26 5.27
CA THR A 80 -7.49 23.45 4.90
C THR A 80 -7.36 22.03 5.43
N GLU A 81 -8.49 21.33 5.52
CA GLU A 81 -8.54 19.96 6.00
C GLU A 81 -8.24 18.98 4.87
N GLY A 82 -7.37 18.02 5.14
CA GLY A 82 -7.10 16.93 4.22
C GLY A 82 -7.53 15.61 4.82
N ARG A 83 -7.75 14.62 3.97
CA ARG A 83 -8.12 13.28 4.41
C ARG A 83 -7.25 12.25 3.72
N SER A 84 -6.85 11.24 4.48
CA SER A 84 -6.03 10.14 4.01
C SER A 84 -6.73 8.84 4.37
N LEU A 85 -6.71 7.88 3.45
CA LEU A 85 -7.20 6.54 3.73
C LEU A 85 -5.99 5.69 4.09
N ASP A 86 -5.92 5.30 5.37
CA ASP A 86 -4.84 4.48 5.88
C ASP A 86 -5.29 3.03 5.97
N LEU A 87 -4.45 2.12 5.51
CA LEU A 87 -4.74 0.69 5.51
C LEU A 87 -3.62 -0.06 6.22
N ARG A 88 -3.97 -0.73 7.31
CA ARG A 88 -3.06 -1.68 7.94
C ARG A 88 -3.25 -3.03 7.26
N VAL A 89 -2.27 -3.40 6.45
CA VAL A 89 -2.39 -4.57 5.58
C VAL A 89 -2.27 -5.85 6.39
N SER A 90 -3.25 -6.73 6.27
CA SER A 90 -3.20 -8.06 6.86
C SER A 90 -2.85 -9.12 5.83
N ASP A 91 -3.08 -8.84 4.55
CA ASP A 91 -2.75 -9.77 3.48
C ASP A 91 -2.52 -8.99 2.18
N PHE A 92 -1.66 -9.52 1.32
CA PHE A 92 -1.37 -8.91 0.03
C PHE A 92 -0.85 -9.95 -0.96
N THR A 93 -1.01 -9.65 -2.25
CA THR A 93 -0.47 -10.50 -3.31
C THR A 93 0.86 -9.92 -3.80
N LEU A 94 1.71 -10.78 -4.33
CA LEU A 94 2.94 -10.36 -5.00
C LEU A 94 2.68 -10.29 -6.50
N PRO A 95 3.36 -9.37 -7.22
CA PRO A 95 3.21 -9.33 -8.67
C PRO A 95 3.79 -10.58 -9.31
N PRO A 96 3.28 -11.01 -10.47
CA PRO A 96 3.85 -12.16 -11.17
C PRO A 96 5.28 -11.88 -11.60
N LYS A 97 6.12 -12.91 -11.55
CA LYS A 97 7.50 -12.80 -12.01
C LYS A 97 7.50 -12.79 -13.55
N LYS A 98 8.46 -12.06 -14.12
CA LYS A 98 8.58 -12.00 -15.58
C LYS A 98 8.86 -13.37 -16.20
N GLU A 99 9.62 -14.20 -15.51
CA GLU A 99 9.94 -15.55 -15.99
C GLU A 99 8.70 -16.42 -16.12
N ASP A 100 7.69 -16.17 -15.29
CA ASP A 100 6.47 -16.97 -15.29
C ASP A 100 5.64 -16.78 -16.57
N THR A 101 5.81 -15.67 -17.25
CA THR A 101 5.08 -15.40 -18.47
C THR A 101 5.76 -16.01 -19.70
N ALA A 102 7.02 -16.35 -19.61
CA ALA A 102 7.78 -16.91 -20.72
C ALA A 102 7.51 -18.39 -20.96
N ASP A 103 6.89 -19.06 -20.02
CA ASP A 103 6.69 -20.50 -20.06
C ASP A 103 5.36 -20.91 -20.72
N PHE A 104 4.64 -19.99 -21.26
CA PHE A 104 3.34 -20.27 -21.88
C PHE A 104 3.33 -20.14 -23.37
#